data_203e662ec46bddc4e4a15b5a942c9213
#
_entry.id   203e662ec46bddc4e4a15b5a942c9213
#
_cell.length_a   1.000
_cell.length_b   1.000
_cell.length_c   1.000
_cell.angle_alpha   90.00
_cell.angle_beta   90.00
_cell.angle_gamma   90.00
#
_symmetry.space_group_name_H-M   'P 1'
#
loop_
_entity.id
_entity.type
_entity.pdbx_description
1 polymer ?
#
loop_
_entity_poly.entity_id
_entity_poly.type
_entity_poly.pdbx_seq_one_letter_code
_entity_poly.pdbx_strand_id
1 'polypeptide(L)'
;MKHLLPVVLGTLAALTFQADAARAEILAMVNYESNAEQAVRREGIAILDVDPVSTNFGKIVEDIALPADLHNHHIFFNKDSSKAYLTALSIGRLMVFDLKSRPYELKTIPVPDCEVGEDIVFSGDNSRWFLTCMGSSTVIVGDAVADKAIQTIRAPKPYPHGIAIHDGIDRILITGTIKHDLTEPGETITVIEASTGKVLNSHKVSTKPSPAGVAPVEVIFVPGTNPPVAYVTNMFGASLWAATWDSKKEDFVVEESVDLGPVNGNVPLEMYFNEAGDRFYLTTAIPGQLHTFEVGDDVTHPRHLGAVPAAGGAHHAAFTKDGRYAFVQNNLLGLPDMNDGSITVIDMKTQKALNSIDTFKAQGLLPNLIVLLPEWNDPAGH
;
A
#
# COMPACT_ATOMS: atom_id res chain seq x y z
N MET A 1 80.59 -19.60 38.40
CA MET A 1 79.27 -19.27 38.87
C MET A 1 78.59 -18.42 37.84
N LYS A 2 77.72 -18.98 37.03
CA LYS A 2 76.96 -18.26 35.96
C LYS A 2 75.50 -18.13 36.42
N HIS A 3 75.06 -16.89 36.59
CA HIS A 3 73.66 -16.57 36.94
C HIS A 3 72.82 -16.56 35.68
N LEU A 4 71.79 -17.45 35.59
CA LEU A 4 70.72 -17.44 34.62
C LEU A 4 69.58 -16.56 35.16
N LEU A 5 69.25 -15.51 34.40
CA LEU A 5 67.95 -14.76 34.62
C LEU A 5 66.82 -15.48 33.88
N PRO A 6 65.60 -15.56 34.48
CA PRO A 6 64.47 -16.07 33.80
C PRO A 6 63.82 -14.95 32.93
N VAL A 7 63.58 -15.27 31.66
CA VAL A 7 62.81 -14.45 30.74
C VAL A 7 61.32 -14.76 31.00
N VAL A 8 60.56 -13.76 31.48
CA VAL A 8 59.08 -13.84 31.58
C VAL A 8 58.49 -13.43 30.23
N LEU A 9 57.95 -14.38 29.48
CA LEU A 9 57.14 -14.12 28.30
C LEU A 9 55.73 -13.69 28.79
N GLY A 10 55.43 -12.42 28.67
CA GLY A 10 54.08 -11.91 28.83
C GLY A 10 53.24 -12.16 27.56
N THR A 11 52.25 -13.03 27.64
CA THR A 11 51.22 -13.18 26.59
C THR A 11 50.27 -11.99 26.65
N LEU A 12 50.37 -11.09 25.65
CA LEU A 12 49.35 -10.09 25.38
C LEU A 12 48.14 -10.81 24.76
N ALA A 13 47.04 -10.96 25.52
CA ALA A 13 45.75 -11.31 24.97
C ALA A 13 45.19 -10.07 24.23
N ALA A 14 45.21 -10.12 22.91
CA ALA A 14 44.50 -9.14 22.10
C ALA A 14 43.01 -9.37 22.21
N LEU A 15 42.32 -8.52 22.99
CA LEU A 15 40.88 -8.41 22.97
C LEU A 15 40.50 -7.81 21.62
N THR A 16 40.07 -8.65 20.68
CA THR A 16 39.41 -8.22 19.47
C THR A 16 38.00 -7.75 19.89
N PHE A 17 37.81 -6.47 20.04
CA PHE A 17 36.48 -5.87 19.98
C PHE A 17 36.02 -6.10 18.52
N GLN A 18 35.15 -7.10 18.32
CA GLN A 18 34.22 -7.09 17.19
C GLN A 18 33.29 -5.91 17.46
N ALA A 19 33.53 -4.81 16.75
CA ALA A 19 32.48 -3.81 16.58
C ALA A 19 31.37 -4.54 15.83
N ASP A 20 30.27 -4.84 16.53
CA ASP A 20 29.02 -5.17 15.87
C ASP A 20 28.79 -4.01 14.89
N ALA A 21 28.86 -4.30 13.59
CA ALA A 21 28.42 -3.37 12.58
C ALA A 21 26.99 -3.02 12.98
N ALA A 22 26.74 -1.76 13.36
CA ALA A 22 25.42 -1.30 13.70
C ALA A 22 24.51 -1.71 12.56
N ARG A 23 23.65 -2.68 12.82
CA ARG A 23 22.67 -3.15 11.85
C ARG A 23 21.82 -1.95 11.51
N ALA A 24 21.71 -1.61 10.23
CA ALA A 24 20.89 -0.49 9.83
C ALA A 24 19.45 -0.73 10.29
N GLU A 25 18.87 0.24 10.95
CA GLU A 25 17.48 0.21 11.42
C GLU A 25 16.53 0.15 10.23
N ILE A 26 15.47 -0.66 10.32
CA ILE A 26 14.40 -0.69 9.31
C ILE A 26 13.50 0.50 9.58
N LEU A 27 13.46 1.46 8.65
CA LEU A 27 12.67 2.67 8.78
C LEU A 27 11.45 2.66 7.86
N ALA A 28 10.33 3.11 8.39
CA ALA A 28 9.08 3.28 7.68
C ALA A 28 8.64 4.74 7.65
N MET A 29 7.97 5.14 6.56
CA MET A 29 7.10 6.30 6.53
C MET A 29 5.69 5.88 6.91
N VAL A 30 5.11 6.57 7.88
CA VAL A 30 3.73 6.36 8.33
C VAL A 30 3.06 7.71 8.35
N ASN A 31 2.08 7.91 7.49
CA ASN A 31 1.24 9.08 7.61
C ASN A 31 0.13 8.83 8.62
N TYR A 32 -0.22 9.86 9.37
CA TYR A 32 -1.15 9.74 10.48
C TYR A 32 -2.04 10.98 10.62
N GLU A 33 -3.16 10.80 11.30
CA GLU A 33 -4.03 11.88 11.73
C GLU A 33 -4.54 11.65 13.16
N SER A 34 -5.07 12.72 13.78
CA SER A 34 -5.74 12.61 15.09
C SER A 34 -6.99 11.76 14.97
N ASN A 35 -7.23 10.88 15.95
CA ASN A 35 -8.53 10.22 16.05
C ASN A 35 -9.66 11.25 16.32
N ALA A 36 -10.92 10.86 16.11
CA ALA A 36 -12.05 11.75 16.20
C ALA A 36 -12.30 12.33 17.62
N GLU A 37 -11.70 11.73 18.65
CA GLU A 37 -11.84 12.16 20.05
C GLU A 37 -10.89 13.32 20.41
N GLN A 38 -9.88 13.59 19.59
CA GLN A 38 -8.91 14.65 19.85
C GLN A 38 -9.50 16.03 19.53
N ALA A 39 -9.46 16.93 20.52
CA ALA A 39 -9.97 18.29 20.38
C ALA A 39 -9.16 19.15 19.40
N VAL A 40 -7.89 18.83 19.19
CA VAL A 40 -7.00 19.51 18.24
C VAL A 40 -6.56 18.54 17.19
N ARG A 41 -6.90 18.84 15.94
CA ARG A 41 -6.46 18.04 14.78
C ARG A 41 -4.96 18.18 14.57
N ARG A 42 -4.30 17.06 14.37
CA ARG A 42 -2.90 16.95 14.01
C ARG A 42 -2.77 15.91 12.92
N GLU A 43 -2.03 16.24 11.88
CA GLU A 43 -1.69 15.36 10.77
C GLU A 43 -0.19 15.43 10.51
N GLY A 44 0.40 14.35 10.05
CA GLY A 44 1.83 14.32 9.77
C GLY A 44 2.28 13.05 9.03
N ILE A 45 3.56 13.06 8.68
CA ILE A 45 4.30 11.88 8.25
C ILE A 45 5.39 11.62 9.28
N ALA A 46 5.36 10.47 9.92
CA ALA A 46 6.38 10.03 10.84
C ALA A 46 7.38 9.09 10.15
N ILE A 47 8.68 9.32 10.34
CA ILE A 47 9.68 8.30 10.09
C ILE A 47 9.83 7.49 11.35
N LEU A 48 9.50 6.22 11.29
CA LEU A 48 9.36 5.31 12.41
C LEU A 48 10.40 4.19 12.33
N ASP A 49 11.08 3.90 13.43
CA ASP A 49 11.91 2.69 13.51
C ASP A 49 10.99 1.48 13.76
N VAL A 50 10.91 0.61 12.76
CA VAL A 50 10.08 -0.60 12.80
C VAL A 50 10.90 -1.89 12.90
N ASP A 51 12.24 -1.80 13.05
CA ASP A 51 13.12 -2.98 13.19
C ASP A 51 12.86 -3.69 14.53
N PRO A 52 12.33 -4.94 14.53
CA PRO A 52 11.98 -5.63 15.77
C PRO A 52 13.15 -5.91 16.70
N VAL A 53 14.39 -5.78 16.22
CA VAL A 53 15.60 -6.00 17.02
C VAL A 53 16.32 -4.69 17.38
N SER A 54 15.81 -3.54 16.95
CA SER A 54 16.34 -2.23 17.29
C SER A 54 16.02 -1.85 18.75
N THR A 55 16.94 -1.14 19.38
CA THR A 55 16.70 -0.49 20.70
C THR A 55 15.76 0.70 20.61
N ASN A 56 15.51 1.19 19.40
CA ASN A 56 14.59 2.29 19.09
C ASN A 56 13.26 1.79 18.50
N PHE A 57 13.02 0.49 18.50
CA PHE A 57 11.78 -0.10 17.97
C PHE A 57 10.54 0.66 18.42
N GLY A 58 9.72 1.07 17.46
CA GLY A 58 8.50 1.81 17.66
C GLY A 58 8.69 3.31 17.95
N LYS A 59 9.90 3.87 17.90
CA LYS A 59 10.12 5.31 18.11
C LYS A 59 10.04 6.09 16.80
N ILE A 60 9.38 7.24 16.86
CA ILE A 60 9.41 8.23 15.78
C ILE A 60 10.80 8.91 15.82
N VAL A 61 11.54 8.84 14.71
CA VAL A 61 12.87 9.45 14.55
C VAL A 61 12.80 10.81 13.86
N GLU A 62 11.76 11.04 13.06
CA GLU A 62 11.46 12.34 12.41
C GLU A 62 9.94 12.48 12.29
N ASP A 63 9.43 13.69 12.46
CA ASP A 63 8.00 13.99 12.36
C ASP A 63 7.80 15.23 11.48
N ILE A 64 7.15 15.03 10.34
CA ILE A 64 6.89 16.05 9.33
C ILE A 64 5.44 16.48 9.49
N ALA A 65 5.21 17.65 10.08
CA ALA A 65 3.86 18.19 10.28
C ALA A 65 3.18 18.50 8.93
N LEU A 66 1.94 18.08 8.79
CA LEU A 66 1.06 18.40 7.66
C LEU A 66 0.00 19.42 8.07
N PRO A 67 -0.61 20.14 7.09
CA PRO A 67 -1.81 20.95 7.38
C PRO A 67 -2.92 20.06 7.95
N ALA A 68 -3.54 20.49 9.05
CA ALA A 68 -4.56 19.72 9.76
C ALA A 68 -5.91 19.59 9.00
N ASP A 69 -6.02 20.19 7.83
CA ASP A 69 -7.18 20.13 6.93
C ASP A 69 -6.89 19.32 5.66
N LEU A 70 -5.76 18.64 5.60
CA LEU A 70 -5.34 17.87 4.43
C LEU A 70 -6.10 16.56 4.33
N HIS A 71 -6.40 15.90 5.46
CA HIS A 71 -6.91 14.54 5.50
C HIS A 71 -6.02 13.62 4.66
N ASN A 72 -4.75 13.56 5.04
CA ASN A 72 -3.74 12.79 4.33
C ASN A 72 -4.14 11.30 4.25
N HIS A 73 -3.91 10.68 3.08
CA HIS A 73 -4.43 9.34 2.82
C HIS A 73 -3.32 8.35 2.47
N HIS A 74 -2.84 8.30 1.23
CA HIS A 74 -1.86 7.31 0.79
C HIS A 74 -0.51 7.95 0.42
N ILE A 75 0.58 7.17 0.55
CA ILE A 75 1.93 7.52 0.08
C ILE A 75 2.34 6.51 -1.00
N PHE A 76 2.70 7.00 -2.17
CA PHE A 76 3.16 6.19 -3.29
C PHE A 76 4.55 6.60 -3.72
N PHE A 77 5.42 5.64 -3.96
CA PHE A 77 6.72 5.90 -4.58
C PHE A 77 6.60 5.85 -6.10
N ASN A 78 7.27 6.76 -6.78
CA ASN A 78 7.44 6.64 -8.21
C ASN A 78 8.36 5.44 -8.54
N LYS A 79 8.42 5.02 -9.83
CA LYS A 79 9.06 3.75 -10.24
C LYS A 79 10.54 3.61 -9.85
N ASP A 80 11.28 4.69 -9.75
CA ASP A 80 12.69 4.67 -9.32
C ASP A 80 12.89 5.04 -7.85
N SER A 81 11.81 5.17 -7.09
CA SER A 81 11.80 5.56 -5.68
C SER A 81 12.59 6.85 -5.39
N SER A 82 12.61 7.77 -6.36
CA SER A 82 13.24 9.08 -6.19
C SER A 82 12.30 10.10 -5.57
N LYS A 83 10.99 9.90 -5.71
CA LYS A 83 9.94 10.76 -5.19
C LYS A 83 8.87 9.95 -4.47
N ALA A 84 8.25 10.56 -3.47
CA ALA A 84 7.01 10.08 -2.88
C ALA A 84 5.89 11.09 -3.14
N TYR A 85 4.70 10.56 -3.39
CA TYR A 85 3.48 11.32 -3.62
C TYR A 85 2.49 10.98 -2.52
N LEU A 86 1.95 12.02 -1.87
CA LEU A 86 0.96 11.89 -0.80
C LEU A 86 -0.39 12.37 -1.32
N THR A 87 -1.36 11.47 -1.35
CA THR A 87 -2.75 11.80 -1.67
C THR A 87 -3.48 12.35 -0.45
N ALA A 88 -4.58 13.02 -0.69
CA ALA A 88 -5.38 13.63 0.35
C ALA A 88 -6.87 13.58 0.01
N LEU A 89 -7.69 13.34 1.02
CA LEU A 89 -9.14 13.37 0.88
C LEU A 89 -9.70 14.79 0.79
N SER A 90 -8.84 15.81 0.97
CA SER A 90 -9.18 17.21 0.72
C SER A 90 -9.19 17.55 -0.78
N ILE A 91 -9.78 18.68 -1.13
CA ILE A 91 -9.98 19.07 -2.53
C ILE A 91 -8.71 19.66 -3.15
N GLY A 92 -8.40 19.25 -4.38
CA GLY A 92 -7.52 19.94 -5.31
C GLY A 92 -6.03 19.91 -5.02
N ARG A 93 -5.55 19.03 -4.15
CA ARG A 93 -4.14 18.95 -3.75
C ARG A 93 -3.58 17.54 -3.84
N LEU A 94 -2.40 17.43 -4.44
CA LEU A 94 -1.51 16.30 -4.37
C LEU A 94 -0.17 16.82 -3.85
N MET A 95 0.47 16.12 -2.93
CA MET A 95 1.76 16.54 -2.41
C MET A 95 2.87 15.62 -2.92
N VAL A 96 4.04 16.18 -3.15
CA VAL A 96 5.22 15.43 -3.60
C VAL A 96 6.45 15.88 -2.84
N PHE A 97 7.36 14.95 -2.55
CA PHE A 97 8.67 15.24 -1.97
C PHE A 97 9.76 14.35 -2.55
N ASP A 98 10.98 14.90 -2.60
CA ASP A 98 12.18 14.23 -3.04
C ASP A 98 12.71 13.33 -1.91
N LEU A 99 12.86 12.03 -2.18
CA LEU A 99 13.37 11.07 -1.20
C LEU A 99 14.89 11.10 -1.05
N LYS A 100 15.61 11.81 -1.94
CA LYS A 100 17.08 11.92 -1.91
C LYS A 100 17.57 13.05 -0.98
N SER A 101 16.69 13.95 -0.57
CA SER A 101 17.04 15.10 0.27
C SER A 101 16.39 15.01 1.64
N ARG A 102 17.17 15.24 2.72
CA ARG A 102 16.65 15.39 4.08
C ARG A 102 17.06 16.74 4.66
N PRO A 103 16.18 17.41 5.42
CA PRO A 103 14.80 17.02 5.72
C PRO A 103 13.92 16.98 4.46
N TYR A 104 12.86 16.17 4.47
CA TYR A 104 11.94 16.09 3.35
C TYR A 104 11.10 17.37 3.23
N GLU A 105 11.17 17.99 2.04
CA GLU A 105 10.39 19.21 1.74
C GLU A 105 9.20 18.84 0.85
N LEU A 106 7.98 19.06 1.37
CA LEU A 106 6.75 18.81 0.62
C LEU A 106 6.44 19.97 -0.32
N LYS A 107 6.14 19.62 -1.56
CA LYS A 107 5.60 20.55 -2.58
C LYS A 107 4.16 20.18 -2.87
N THR A 108 3.32 21.18 -3.12
CA THR A 108 1.93 20.97 -3.53
C THR A 108 1.81 21.01 -5.05
N ILE A 109 1.19 20.00 -5.61
CA ILE A 109 0.76 19.96 -7.02
C ILE A 109 -0.74 20.32 -7.04
N PRO A 110 -1.15 21.42 -7.69
CA PRO A 110 -2.56 21.72 -7.86
C PRO A 110 -3.25 20.70 -8.78
N VAL A 111 -4.34 20.10 -8.31
CA VAL A 111 -5.20 19.17 -9.04
C VAL A 111 -6.66 19.60 -8.89
N PRO A 112 -7.06 20.74 -9.47
CA PRO A 112 -8.34 21.41 -9.18
C PRO A 112 -9.57 20.56 -9.51
N ASP A 113 -9.44 19.60 -10.44
CA ASP A 113 -10.52 18.69 -10.86
C ASP A 113 -10.57 17.40 -10.01
N CYS A 114 -9.82 17.35 -8.91
CA CYS A 114 -9.77 16.20 -7.99
C CYS A 114 -10.43 16.53 -6.66
N GLU A 115 -11.48 15.83 -6.34
CA GLU A 115 -12.06 15.74 -5.00
C GLU A 115 -11.84 14.34 -4.47
N VAL A 116 -11.37 14.20 -3.25
CA VAL A 116 -11.07 12.92 -2.60
C VAL A 116 -10.08 12.12 -3.45
N GLY A 117 -8.79 12.50 -3.36
CA GLY A 117 -7.69 11.83 -4.07
C GLY A 117 -7.33 10.53 -3.39
N GLU A 118 -7.32 9.43 -4.14
CA GLU A 118 -7.10 8.07 -3.65
C GLU A 118 -5.75 7.53 -4.14
N ASP A 119 -5.73 6.70 -5.16
CA ASP A 119 -4.55 5.96 -5.57
C ASP A 119 -3.81 6.57 -6.75
N ILE A 120 -2.50 6.36 -6.77
CA ILE A 120 -1.62 6.79 -7.86
C ILE A 120 -0.85 5.61 -8.43
N VAL A 121 -0.81 5.54 -9.76
CA VAL A 121 0.14 4.65 -10.47
C VAL A 121 1.00 5.45 -11.43
N PHE A 122 2.16 4.90 -11.76
CA PHE A 122 3.14 5.50 -12.66
C PHE A 122 3.29 4.67 -13.93
N SER A 123 3.44 5.33 -15.09
CA SER A 123 3.84 4.66 -16.33
C SER A 123 5.21 3.97 -16.15
N GLY A 124 5.47 2.89 -16.89
CA GLY A 124 6.71 2.12 -16.76
C GLY A 124 7.98 2.92 -17.06
N ASP A 125 7.87 3.97 -17.89
CA ASP A 125 8.97 4.92 -18.17
C ASP A 125 9.10 6.04 -17.13
N ASN A 126 8.28 6.02 -16.06
CA ASN A 126 8.24 7.00 -14.98
C ASN A 126 7.98 8.45 -15.44
N SER A 127 7.39 8.63 -16.63
CA SER A 127 7.11 9.96 -17.20
C SER A 127 5.75 10.52 -16.80
N ARG A 128 4.78 9.65 -16.48
CA ARG A 128 3.42 10.03 -16.12
C ARG A 128 2.97 9.38 -14.81
N TRP A 129 2.10 10.09 -14.10
CA TRP A 129 1.30 9.53 -13.02
C TRP A 129 -0.20 9.66 -13.34
N PHE A 130 -0.98 8.76 -12.75
CA PHE A 130 -2.44 8.71 -12.88
C PHE A 130 -3.02 8.62 -11.48
N LEU A 131 -3.86 9.59 -11.11
CA LEU A 131 -4.49 9.74 -9.79
C LEU A 131 -5.98 9.52 -9.91
N THR A 132 -6.54 8.60 -9.17
CA THR A 132 -7.99 8.46 -9.01
C THR A 132 -8.56 9.49 -8.03
N CYS A 133 -9.71 10.05 -8.36
CA CYS A 133 -10.39 11.08 -7.58
C CYS A 133 -11.84 10.66 -7.36
N MET A 134 -12.08 10.07 -6.20
CA MET A 134 -13.34 9.44 -5.84
C MET A 134 -14.52 10.42 -5.86
N GLY A 135 -14.36 11.59 -5.24
CA GLY A 135 -15.43 12.57 -5.09
C GLY A 135 -15.85 13.23 -6.41
N SER A 136 -14.89 13.52 -7.28
CA SER A 136 -15.14 14.14 -8.59
C SER A 136 -15.44 13.15 -9.70
N SER A 137 -15.31 11.83 -9.45
CA SER A 137 -15.41 10.78 -10.47
C SER A 137 -14.49 11.04 -11.67
N THR A 138 -13.21 11.32 -11.39
CA THR A 138 -12.19 11.62 -12.40
C THR A 138 -10.92 10.82 -12.17
N VAL A 139 -10.11 10.70 -13.23
CA VAL A 139 -8.70 10.32 -13.14
C VAL A 139 -7.88 11.49 -13.66
N ILE A 140 -6.93 11.98 -12.87
CA ILE A 140 -6.02 13.02 -13.28
C ILE A 140 -4.74 12.40 -13.83
N VAL A 141 -4.34 12.81 -15.01
CA VAL A 141 -3.06 12.45 -15.60
C VAL A 141 -2.07 13.55 -15.32
N GLY A 142 -0.88 13.22 -14.87
CA GLY A 142 0.16 14.17 -14.59
C GLY A 142 1.49 13.82 -15.26
N ASP A 143 2.30 14.85 -15.43
CA ASP A 143 3.72 14.76 -15.79
C ASP A 143 4.53 14.56 -14.51
N ALA A 144 5.21 13.41 -14.39
CA ALA A 144 5.98 13.04 -13.19
C ALA A 144 7.35 13.75 -13.13
N VAL A 145 7.83 14.31 -14.25
CA VAL A 145 9.08 15.09 -14.30
C VAL A 145 8.82 16.53 -13.87
N ALA A 146 7.74 17.13 -14.42
CA ALA A 146 7.38 18.51 -14.13
C ALA A 146 6.52 18.67 -12.85
N ASP A 147 6.08 17.57 -12.24
CA ASP A 147 5.17 17.54 -11.09
C ASP A 147 3.90 18.38 -11.35
N LYS A 148 3.19 18.08 -12.45
CA LYS A 148 2.07 18.89 -12.92
C LYS A 148 0.95 18.05 -13.52
N ALA A 149 -0.30 18.34 -13.17
CA ALA A 149 -1.48 17.80 -13.86
C ALA A 149 -1.54 18.29 -15.32
N ILE A 150 -1.82 17.37 -16.26
CA ILE A 150 -1.85 17.65 -17.71
C ILE A 150 -3.16 17.29 -18.40
N GLN A 151 -3.96 16.38 -17.81
CA GLN A 151 -5.23 15.94 -18.39
C GLN A 151 -6.18 15.48 -17.29
N THR A 152 -7.49 15.66 -17.52
CA THR A 152 -8.55 15.10 -16.68
C THR A 152 -9.38 14.13 -17.50
N ILE A 153 -9.54 12.90 -17.03
CA ILE A 153 -10.38 11.85 -17.61
C ILE A 153 -11.61 11.70 -16.73
N ARG A 154 -12.81 11.77 -17.31
CA ARG A 154 -14.05 11.47 -16.57
C ARG A 154 -14.30 9.99 -16.52
N ALA A 155 -14.40 9.43 -15.31
CA ALA A 155 -14.80 8.04 -15.10
C ALA A 155 -16.32 7.90 -15.38
N PRO A 156 -16.75 6.92 -16.18
CA PRO A 156 -18.17 6.72 -16.50
C PRO A 156 -18.94 6.08 -15.34
N LYS A 157 -18.23 5.50 -14.39
CA LYS A 157 -18.75 4.95 -13.14
C LYS A 157 -18.24 5.77 -11.98
N PRO A 158 -19.07 6.01 -10.97
CA PRO A 158 -18.69 6.86 -9.85
C PRO A 158 -17.66 6.21 -8.93
N TYR A 159 -17.03 7.02 -8.12
CA TYR A 159 -16.16 6.64 -7.00
C TYR A 159 -14.93 5.83 -7.41
N PRO A 160 -14.12 6.30 -8.41
CA PRO A 160 -12.85 5.64 -8.76
C PRO A 160 -11.90 5.65 -7.54
N HIS A 161 -11.32 4.48 -7.23
CA HIS A 161 -10.40 4.27 -6.12
C HIS A 161 -9.14 3.56 -6.62
N GLY A 162 -9.05 2.23 -6.48
CA GLY A 162 -7.91 1.45 -6.93
C GLY A 162 -7.60 1.65 -8.41
N ILE A 163 -6.32 1.69 -8.75
CA ILE A 163 -5.86 1.90 -10.12
C ILE A 163 -4.63 1.05 -10.42
N ALA A 164 -4.63 0.37 -11.56
CA ALA A 164 -3.48 -0.38 -12.07
C ALA A 164 -3.19 -0.05 -13.52
N ILE A 165 -1.92 -0.03 -13.90
CA ILE A 165 -1.47 0.19 -15.28
C ILE A 165 -0.66 -1.01 -15.79
N HIS A 166 -0.89 -1.38 -17.05
CA HIS A 166 -0.08 -2.35 -17.77
C HIS A 166 0.36 -1.78 -19.12
N ASP A 167 1.59 -1.27 -19.18
CA ASP A 167 2.12 -0.59 -20.37
C ASP A 167 2.16 -1.48 -21.60
N GLY A 168 2.45 -2.78 -21.46
CA GLY A 168 2.58 -3.73 -22.58
C GLY A 168 1.30 -3.92 -23.38
N ILE A 169 0.12 -3.64 -22.81
CA ILE A 169 -1.17 -3.67 -23.51
C ILE A 169 -1.84 -2.30 -23.56
N ASP A 170 -1.16 -1.26 -23.09
CA ASP A 170 -1.65 0.14 -23.03
C ASP A 170 -3.01 0.27 -22.31
N ARG A 171 -3.14 -0.35 -21.14
CA ARG A 171 -4.38 -0.34 -20.37
C ARG A 171 -4.18 0.10 -18.93
N ILE A 172 -5.15 0.88 -18.48
CA ILE A 172 -5.39 1.18 -17.06
C ILE A 172 -6.71 0.53 -16.67
N LEU A 173 -6.74 -0.08 -15.50
CA LEU A 173 -7.94 -0.50 -14.82
C LEU A 173 -8.17 0.39 -13.60
N ILE A 174 -9.41 0.85 -13.40
CA ILE A 174 -9.82 1.55 -12.17
C ILE A 174 -11.03 0.84 -11.57
N THR A 175 -11.10 0.78 -10.26
CA THR A 175 -12.29 0.33 -9.54
C THR A 175 -13.29 1.46 -9.40
N GLY A 176 -14.59 1.14 -9.40
CA GLY A 176 -15.65 2.05 -8.97
C GLY A 176 -16.19 1.56 -7.64
N THR A 177 -15.66 2.09 -6.55
CA THR A 177 -15.76 1.46 -5.23
C THR A 177 -17.00 1.86 -4.43
N ILE A 178 -16.96 2.95 -3.71
CA ILE A 178 -18.01 3.40 -2.82
C ILE A 178 -17.90 4.91 -2.64
N LYS A 179 -19.01 5.57 -2.38
CA LYS A 179 -18.99 6.98 -1.98
C LYS A 179 -18.26 7.13 -0.64
N HIS A 180 -17.51 8.23 -0.47
CA HIS A 180 -16.70 8.48 0.73
C HIS A 180 -17.46 8.41 2.06
N ASP A 181 -18.79 8.59 2.03
CA ASP A 181 -19.67 8.44 3.20
C ASP A 181 -20.20 7.00 3.39
N LEU A 182 -19.70 6.05 2.62
CA LEU A 182 -20.01 4.61 2.63
C LEU A 182 -21.49 4.28 2.32
N THR A 183 -22.23 5.15 1.64
CA THR A 183 -23.67 4.98 1.40
C THR A 183 -24.02 4.39 0.04
N GLU A 184 -23.17 4.55 -0.97
CA GLU A 184 -23.44 4.19 -2.37
C GLU A 184 -22.33 3.27 -2.92
N PRO A 185 -22.32 1.95 -2.62
CA PRO A 185 -21.31 1.04 -3.10
C PRO A 185 -21.44 0.76 -4.60
N GLY A 186 -20.30 0.80 -5.30
CA GLY A 186 -20.17 0.42 -6.71
C GLY A 186 -20.05 -1.10 -6.91
N GLU A 187 -19.82 -1.50 -8.17
CA GLU A 187 -19.74 -2.91 -8.56
C GLU A 187 -18.93 -3.15 -9.84
N THR A 188 -18.09 -2.19 -10.23
CA THR A 188 -17.45 -2.23 -11.55
C THR A 188 -15.96 -1.96 -11.51
N ILE A 189 -15.25 -2.48 -12.54
CA ILE A 189 -13.98 -1.95 -12.99
C ILE A 189 -14.17 -1.25 -14.33
N THR A 190 -13.37 -0.22 -14.61
CA THR A 190 -13.39 0.53 -15.88
C THR A 190 -12.03 0.40 -16.56
N VAL A 191 -12.05 0.16 -17.87
CA VAL A 191 -10.88 0.02 -18.74
C VAL A 191 -10.61 1.33 -19.45
N ILE A 192 -9.38 1.84 -19.34
CA ILE A 192 -8.94 3.09 -19.97
C ILE A 192 -7.69 2.80 -20.82
N GLU A 193 -7.61 3.38 -22.01
CA GLU A 193 -6.38 3.39 -22.81
C GLU A 193 -5.37 4.36 -22.20
N ALA A 194 -4.24 3.85 -21.72
CA ALA A 194 -3.29 4.63 -20.94
C ALA A 194 -2.62 5.76 -21.74
N SER A 195 -2.36 5.53 -23.03
CA SER A 195 -1.70 6.51 -23.90
C SER A 195 -2.56 7.74 -24.19
N THR A 196 -3.88 7.59 -24.30
CA THR A 196 -4.80 8.67 -24.72
C THR A 196 -5.74 9.14 -23.61
N GLY A 197 -5.97 8.32 -22.59
CA GLY A 197 -7.00 8.55 -21.56
C GLY A 197 -8.42 8.24 -22.05
N LYS A 198 -8.58 7.53 -23.16
CA LYS A 198 -9.89 7.14 -23.67
C LYS A 198 -10.49 6.02 -22.81
N VAL A 199 -11.68 6.24 -22.27
CA VAL A 199 -12.46 5.19 -21.64
C VAL A 199 -12.95 4.21 -22.69
N LEU A 200 -12.67 2.92 -22.52
CA LEU A 200 -12.98 1.88 -23.49
C LEU A 200 -14.22 1.08 -23.07
N ASN A 201 -14.24 0.56 -21.85
CA ASN A 201 -15.32 -0.31 -21.37
C ASN A 201 -15.42 -0.25 -19.83
N SER A 202 -16.47 -0.90 -19.28
CA SER A 202 -16.61 -1.18 -17.85
C SER A 202 -17.20 -2.57 -17.67
N HIS A 203 -16.65 -3.32 -16.70
CA HIS A 203 -17.08 -4.67 -16.36
C HIS A 203 -17.64 -4.72 -14.95
N LYS A 204 -18.68 -5.51 -14.76
CA LYS A 204 -19.23 -5.79 -13.45
C LYS A 204 -18.39 -6.87 -12.77
N VAL A 205 -18.00 -6.61 -11.52
CA VAL A 205 -17.25 -7.56 -10.66
C VAL A 205 -18.18 -8.15 -9.59
N SER A 206 -19.32 -8.67 -10.02
CA SER A 206 -20.30 -9.33 -9.17
C SER A 206 -21.18 -10.26 -9.97
N THR A 207 -21.57 -11.40 -9.37
CA THR A 207 -22.60 -12.31 -9.90
C THR A 207 -24.01 -11.93 -9.42
N LYS A 208 -24.13 -11.01 -8.42
CA LYS A 208 -25.42 -10.56 -7.85
C LYS A 208 -26.13 -9.60 -8.81
N PRO A 209 -27.48 -9.47 -8.74
CA PRO A 209 -28.22 -8.44 -9.47
C PRO A 209 -27.70 -7.03 -9.15
N SER A 210 -27.82 -6.10 -10.12
CA SER A 210 -27.47 -4.69 -9.90
C SER A 210 -28.56 -3.92 -9.15
N PRO A 211 -28.18 -3.00 -8.24
CA PRO A 211 -26.83 -2.75 -7.73
C PRO A 211 -26.40 -3.87 -6.79
N ALA A 212 -25.25 -4.50 -7.07
CA ALA A 212 -24.73 -5.60 -6.25
C ALA A 212 -24.15 -5.13 -4.91
N GLY A 213 -23.67 -3.90 -4.85
CA GLY A 213 -23.14 -3.30 -3.63
C GLY A 213 -21.88 -3.97 -3.10
N VAL A 214 -21.01 -4.49 -3.98
CA VAL A 214 -19.82 -5.26 -3.57
C VAL A 214 -18.62 -4.40 -3.22
N ALA A 215 -18.59 -3.12 -3.62
CA ALA A 215 -17.53 -2.16 -3.37
C ALA A 215 -16.12 -2.70 -3.75
N PRO A 216 -15.77 -2.80 -5.03
CA PRO A 216 -14.40 -3.16 -5.42
C PRO A 216 -13.43 -2.06 -4.98
N VAL A 217 -12.34 -2.43 -4.30
CA VAL A 217 -11.40 -1.47 -3.70
C VAL A 217 -10.13 -1.43 -4.51
N GLU A 218 -9.29 -2.44 -4.39
CA GLU A 218 -7.99 -2.48 -5.03
C GLU A 218 -8.03 -3.24 -6.36
N VAL A 219 -7.15 -2.86 -7.29
CA VAL A 219 -6.87 -3.60 -8.51
C VAL A 219 -5.37 -3.61 -8.78
N ILE A 220 -4.80 -4.80 -9.04
CA ILE A 220 -3.36 -4.94 -9.29
C ILE A 220 -3.11 -6.00 -10.37
N PHE A 221 -2.21 -5.73 -11.32
CA PHE A 221 -1.78 -6.73 -12.29
C PHE A 221 -0.86 -7.76 -11.66
N VAL A 222 -1.15 -9.05 -11.90
CA VAL A 222 -0.31 -10.16 -11.46
C VAL A 222 1.01 -10.12 -12.23
N PRO A 223 2.17 -10.01 -11.57
CA PRO A 223 3.45 -9.88 -12.24
C PRO A 223 3.76 -11.05 -13.19
N GLY A 224 4.30 -10.74 -14.37
CA GLY A 224 4.83 -11.75 -15.30
C GLY A 224 3.79 -12.63 -16.02
N THR A 225 2.50 -12.40 -15.87
CA THR A 225 1.46 -13.19 -16.51
C THR A 225 1.32 -12.89 -18.00
N ASN A 226 1.07 -13.94 -18.79
CA ASN A 226 0.79 -13.84 -20.22
C ASN A 226 -0.27 -14.88 -20.64
N PRO A 227 -1.53 -14.48 -20.98
CA PRO A 227 -1.98 -13.06 -21.03
C PRO A 227 -1.95 -12.35 -19.67
N PRO A 228 -1.89 -11.00 -19.68
CA PRO A 228 -2.00 -10.21 -18.45
C PRO A 228 -3.27 -10.53 -17.67
N VAL A 229 -3.13 -10.72 -16.38
CA VAL A 229 -4.24 -10.92 -15.43
C VAL A 229 -4.16 -9.85 -14.35
N ALA A 230 -5.29 -9.26 -13.97
CA ALA A 230 -5.38 -8.38 -12.80
C ALA A 230 -6.32 -8.98 -11.76
N TYR A 231 -5.98 -8.81 -10.47
CA TYR A 231 -6.88 -9.13 -9.37
C TYR A 231 -7.62 -7.88 -8.89
N VAL A 232 -8.83 -8.09 -8.39
CA VAL A 232 -9.69 -7.04 -7.85
C VAL A 232 -10.29 -7.52 -6.53
N THR A 233 -10.14 -6.75 -5.45
CA THR A 233 -10.79 -7.03 -4.18
C THR A 233 -12.18 -6.42 -4.14
N ASN A 234 -13.15 -7.13 -3.53
CA ASN A 234 -14.50 -6.64 -3.29
C ASN A 234 -14.77 -6.57 -1.79
N MET A 235 -14.75 -5.38 -1.21
CA MET A 235 -14.84 -5.12 0.22
C MET A 235 -16.10 -5.73 0.86
N PHE A 236 -17.30 -5.41 0.35
CA PHE A 236 -18.55 -5.95 0.87
C PHE A 236 -18.96 -7.27 0.22
N GLY A 237 -18.27 -7.64 -0.87
CA GLY A 237 -18.46 -8.94 -1.51
C GLY A 237 -17.71 -10.06 -0.80
N ALA A 238 -16.72 -9.75 0.04
CA ALA A 238 -15.77 -10.70 0.61
C ALA A 238 -15.22 -11.65 -0.45
N SER A 239 -14.77 -11.11 -1.57
CA SER A 239 -14.33 -11.90 -2.72
C SER A 239 -13.16 -11.25 -3.46
N LEU A 240 -12.39 -12.09 -4.15
CA LEU A 240 -11.37 -11.72 -5.11
C LEU A 240 -11.89 -12.02 -6.52
N TRP A 241 -11.64 -11.12 -7.46
CA TRP A 241 -12.00 -11.25 -8.86
C TRP A 241 -10.75 -11.24 -9.72
N ALA A 242 -10.79 -11.93 -10.85
CA ALA A 242 -9.74 -11.93 -11.86
C ALA A 242 -10.25 -11.29 -13.16
N ALA A 243 -9.45 -10.41 -13.74
CA ALA A 243 -9.66 -9.81 -15.05
C ALA A 243 -8.53 -10.24 -15.99
N THR A 244 -8.82 -11.11 -16.94
CA THR A 244 -7.86 -11.69 -17.89
C THR A 244 -7.93 -10.98 -19.24
N TRP A 245 -6.81 -10.52 -19.75
CA TRP A 245 -6.72 -9.86 -21.05
C TRP A 245 -7.03 -10.82 -22.20
N ASP A 246 -8.00 -10.48 -23.05
CA ASP A 246 -8.31 -11.14 -24.30
C ASP A 246 -7.83 -10.27 -25.49
N SER A 247 -6.71 -10.62 -26.07
CA SER A 247 -6.09 -9.86 -27.18
C SER A 247 -6.93 -9.83 -28.47
N LYS A 248 -7.90 -10.73 -28.64
CA LYS A 248 -8.80 -10.73 -29.81
C LYS A 248 -9.92 -9.73 -29.65
N LYS A 249 -10.35 -9.50 -28.41
CA LYS A 249 -11.38 -8.52 -28.07
C LYS A 249 -10.79 -7.16 -27.72
N GLU A 250 -9.47 -7.10 -27.46
CA GLU A 250 -8.76 -5.96 -26.89
C GLU A 250 -9.41 -5.47 -25.58
N ASP A 251 -9.89 -6.41 -24.75
CA ASP A 251 -10.67 -6.19 -23.56
C ASP A 251 -10.45 -7.32 -22.54
N PHE A 252 -11.04 -7.22 -21.36
CA PHE A 252 -10.88 -8.18 -20.28
C PHE A 252 -12.08 -9.14 -20.17
N VAL A 253 -11.78 -10.39 -19.85
CA VAL A 253 -12.75 -11.38 -19.36
C VAL A 253 -12.66 -11.36 -17.83
N VAL A 254 -13.79 -11.16 -17.16
CA VAL A 254 -13.85 -10.96 -15.72
C VAL A 254 -14.64 -12.09 -15.07
N GLU A 255 -14.06 -12.70 -14.03
CA GLU A 255 -14.68 -13.80 -13.30
C GLU A 255 -14.38 -13.72 -11.80
N GLU A 256 -15.22 -14.34 -10.97
CA GLU A 256 -14.94 -14.50 -9.55
C GLU A 256 -13.82 -15.52 -9.36
N SER A 257 -12.76 -15.10 -8.67
CA SER A 257 -11.54 -15.86 -8.46
C SER A 257 -11.58 -16.66 -7.16
N VAL A 258 -11.85 -15.99 -6.04
CA VAL A 258 -11.89 -16.60 -4.71
C VAL A 258 -13.04 -16.03 -3.89
N ASP A 259 -13.86 -16.91 -3.31
CA ASP A 259 -14.74 -16.57 -2.19
C ASP A 259 -13.91 -16.56 -0.90
N LEU A 260 -13.82 -15.42 -0.24
CA LEU A 260 -13.04 -15.24 0.99
C LEU A 260 -13.84 -15.56 2.26
N GLY A 261 -15.16 -15.75 2.16
CA GLY A 261 -16.02 -16.09 3.29
C GLY A 261 -15.57 -17.35 4.07
N PRO A 262 -15.25 -18.48 3.41
CA PRO A 262 -14.79 -19.69 4.05
C PRO A 262 -13.48 -19.56 4.85
N VAL A 263 -12.64 -18.58 4.49
CA VAL A 263 -11.37 -18.29 5.18
C VAL A 263 -11.46 -17.10 6.12
N ASN A 264 -12.70 -16.64 6.39
CA ASN A 264 -13.01 -15.52 7.28
C ASN A 264 -12.34 -14.20 6.83
N GLY A 265 -12.21 -14.02 5.52
CA GLY A 265 -11.61 -12.85 4.88
C GLY A 265 -12.64 -11.77 4.56
N ASN A 266 -13.28 -11.18 5.60
CA ASN A 266 -14.26 -10.12 5.39
C ASN A 266 -13.58 -8.76 5.26
N VAL A 267 -14.19 -7.88 4.48
CA VAL A 267 -13.66 -6.56 4.18
C VAL A 267 -12.23 -6.67 3.61
N PRO A 268 -12.01 -7.41 2.49
CA PRO A 268 -10.72 -7.46 1.82
C PRO A 268 -10.40 -6.08 1.20
N LEU A 269 -9.16 -5.66 1.36
CA LEU A 269 -8.69 -4.33 0.96
C LEU A 269 -7.48 -4.45 0.01
N GLU A 270 -6.28 -4.33 0.54
CA GLU A 270 -5.06 -4.17 -0.23
C GLU A 270 -4.38 -5.49 -0.60
N MET A 271 -3.70 -5.49 -1.74
CA MET A 271 -2.96 -6.66 -2.23
C MET A 271 -1.51 -6.30 -2.53
N TYR A 272 -0.61 -7.23 -2.22
CA TYR A 272 0.85 -7.05 -2.41
C TYR A 272 1.44 -8.34 -2.97
N PHE A 273 2.23 -8.25 -4.04
CA PHE A 273 2.96 -9.40 -4.57
C PHE A 273 4.38 -9.46 -4.00
N ASN A 274 4.92 -10.65 -3.84
CA ASN A 274 6.36 -10.80 -3.65
C ASN A 274 7.10 -10.55 -4.98
N GLU A 275 8.42 -10.34 -4.92
CA GLU A 275 9.26 -10.04 -6.08
C GLU A 275 9.16 -11.12 -7.20
N ALA A 276 8.98 -12.38 -6.82
CA ALA A 276 8.84 -13.49 -7.76
C ALA A 276 7.47 -13.52 -8.46
N GLY A 277 6.44 -12.85 -7.93
CA GLY A 277 5.07 -12.89 -8.43
C GLY A 277 4.34 -14.22 -8.20
N ASP A 278 4.96 -15.17 -7.47
CA ASP A 278 4.38 -16.49 -7.17
C ASP A 278 3.52 -16.52 -5.90
N ARG A 279 3.54 -15.41 -5.14
CA ARG A 279 2.71 -15.21 -3.94
C ARG A 279 2.19 -13.79 -3.89
N PHE A 280 1.00 -13.68 -3.31
CA PHE A 280 0.49 -12.38 -2.90
C PHE A 280 -0.10 -12.43 -1.49
N TYR A 281 -0.16 -11.26 -0.91
CA TYR A 281 -0.67 -11.00 0.42
C TYR A 281 -1.88 -10.10 0.31
N LEU A 282 -2.92 -10.38 1.11
CA LEU A 282 -4.17 -9.63 1.09
C LEU A 282 -4.55 -9.27 2.53
N THR A 283 -4.84 -8.01 2.77
CA THR A 283 -5.32 -7.54 4.07
C THR A 283 -6.83 -7.61 4.15
N THR A 284 -7.34 -7.94 5.32
CA THR A 284 -8.77 -7.89 5.64
C THR A 284 -9.00 -7.16 6.95
N ALA A 285 -10.02 -6.29 7.01
CA ALA A 285 -10.22 -5.44 8.17
C ALA A 285 -10.99 -6.12 9.31
N ILE A 286 -11.87 -7.09 9.02
CA ILE A 286 -12.72 -7.80 10.01
C ILE A 286 -12.78 -9.31 9.74
N PRO A 287 -12.18 -10.13 10.60
CA PRO A 287 -11.17 -9.75 11.58
C PRO A 287 -9.93 -9.21 10.89
N GLY A 288 -9.14 -8.38 11.59
CA GLY A 288 -7.86 -7.90 11.04
C GLY A 288 -6.91 -9.07 10.78
N GLN A 289 -6.53 -9.28 9.50
CA GLN A 289 -5.66 -10.40 9.10
C GLN A 289 -4.80 -10.01 7.89
N LEU A 290 -3.65 -10.67 7.78
CA LEU A 290 -2.85 -10.74 6.56
C LEU A 290 -2.94 -12.16 6.01
N HIS A 291 -3.65 -12.33 4.90
CA HIS A 291 -3.78 -13.59 4.18
C HIS A 291 -2.61 -13.78 3.22
N THR A 292 -2.18 -15.03 3.04
CA THR A 292 -1.17 -15.42 2.04
C THR A 292 -1.79 -16.34 1.01
N PHE A 293 -1.55 -16.03 -0.27
CA PHE A 293 -1.98 -16.83 -1.41
C PHE A 293 -0.78 -17.24 -2.26
N GLU A 294 -0.88 -18.40 -2.89
CA GLU A 294 0.04 -18.86 -3.92
C GLU A 294 -0.60 -18.67 -5.31
N VAL A 295 0.14 -18.03 -6.19
CA VAL A 295 -0.22 -17.91 -7.61
C VAL A 295 0.34 -19.14 -8.30
N GLY A 296 -0.52 -20.10 -8.61
CA GLY A 296 -0.14 -21.35 -9.29
C GLY A 296 -0.26 -21.27 -10.81
N ASP A 297 -0.28 -22.43 -11.47
CA ASP A 297 -0.46 -22.53 -12.95
C ASP A 297 -1.82 -21.95 -13.39
N ASP A 298 -2.86 -22.11 -12.57
CA ASP A 298 -4.14 -21.43 -12.76
C ASP A 298 -4.11 -20.07 -12.06
N VAL A 299 -3.63 -19.07 -12.78
CA VAL A 299 -3.49 -17.71 -12.26
C VAL A 299 -4.83 -17.10 -11.84
N THR A 300 -5.94 -17.51 -12.48
CA THR A 300 -7.26 -16.94 -12.15
C THR A 300 -7.85 -17.49 -10.86
N HIS A 301 -7.30 -18.59 -10.32
CA HIS A 301 -7.77 -19.21 -9.06
C HIS A 301 -6.59 -19.48 -8.10
N PRO A 302 -6.00 -18.43 -7.47
CA PRO A 302 -4.89 -18.59 -6.54
C PRO A 302 -5.31 -19.37 -5.30
N ARG A 303 -4.37 -20.11 -4.75
CA ARG A 303 -4.60 -21.00 -3.61
C ARG A 303 -4.33 -20.28 -2.30
N HIS A 304 -5.31 -20.19 -1.41
CA HIS A 304 -5.12 -19.68 -0.05
C HIS A 304 -4.21 -20.61 0.76
N LEU A 305 -3.15 -20.05 1.36
CA LEU A 305 -2.16 -20.79 2.18
C LEU A 305 -2.41 -20.66 3.67
N GLY A 306 -3.00 -19.55 4.11
CA GLY A 306 -3.26 -19.25 5.51
C GLY A 306 -3.37 -17.76 5.76
N ALA A 307 -3.63 -17.40 7.02
CA ALA A 307 -3.71 -16.02 7.46
C ALA A 307 -3.02 -15.82 8.81
N VAL A 308 -2.41 -14.68 9.00
CA VAL A 308 -1.83 -14.24 10.27
C VAL A 308 -2.73 -13.16 10.88
N PRO A 309 -3.18 -13.33 12.14
CA PRO A 309 -3.96 -12.29 12.81
C PRO A 309 -3.19 -10.98 12.94
N ALA A 310 -3.89 -9.88 12.64
CA ALA A 310 -3.52 -8.52 12.96
C ALA A 310 -4.58 -7.88 13.86
N ALA A 311 -4.48 -6.59 14.16
CA ALA A 311 -5.53 -5.93 14.91
C ALA A 311 -6.70 -5.49 13.99
N GLY A 312 -7.83 -5.08 14.57
CA GLY A 312 -8.99 -4.64 13.82
C GLY A 312 -8.69 -3.44 12.93
N GLY A 313 -9.12 -3.53 11.66
CA GLY A 313 -8.82 -2.51 10.65
C GLY A 313 -7.50 -2.74 9.92
N ALA A 314 -6.99 -3.98 9.85
CA ALA A 314 -5.81 -4.29 9.04
C ALA A 314 -6.06 -3.85 7.59
N HIS A 315 -5.27 -2.87 7.12
CA HIS A 315 -5.49 -2.18 5.86
C HIS A 315 -4.20 -2.22 5.02
N HIS A 316 -3.31 -1.25 5.19
CA HIS A 316 -2.05 -1.26 4.45
C HIS A 316 -0.99 -2.14 5.09
N ALA A 317 -0.14 -2.74 4.25
CA ALA A 317 1.01 -3.51 4.71
C ALA A 317 2.28 -3.12 3.94
N ALA A 318 3.42 -3.17 4.61
CA ALA A 318 4.73 -2.98 4.02
C ALA A 318 5.61 -4.21 4.29
N PHE A 319 6.44 -4.58 3.32
CA PHE A 319 7.26 -5.80 3.37
C PHE A 319 8.74 -5.45 3.23
N THR A 320 9.59 -6.13 3.99
CA THR A 320 11.03 -6.01 3.81
C THR A 320 11.50 -6.72 2.54
N LYS A 321 12.51 -6.15 1.85
CA LYS A 321 13.10 -6.72 0.62
C LYS A 321 13.57 -8.17 0.78
N ASP A 322 14.01 -8.54 1.98
CA ASP A 322 14.42 -9.92 2.29
C ASP A 322 13.23 -10.85 2.56
N GLY A 323 12.01 -10.37 2.46
CA GLY A 323 10.77 -11.09 2.70
C GLY A 323 10.60 -11.58 4.14
N ARG A 324 11.37 -11.03 5.10
CA ARG A 324 11.37 -11.52 6.48
C ARG A 324 10.23 -10.96 7.31
N TYR A 325 9.94 -9.67 7.17
CA TYR A 325 8.93 -9.00 7.98
C TYR A 325 7.86 -8.36 7.12
N ALA A 326 6.63 -8.37 7.64
CA ALA A 326 5.54 -7.53 7.21
C ALA A 326 5.08 -6.64 8.37
N PHE A 327 4.67 -5.43 8.05
CA PHE A 327 4.15 -4.42 8.97
C PHE A 327 2.76 -4.05 8.51
N VAL A 328 1.74 -4.43 9.29
CA VAL A 328 0.34 -4.21 8.93
C VAL A 328 -0.21 -3.06 9.75
N GLN A 329 -0.60 -2.00 9.09
CA GLN A 329 -1.26 -0.85 9.70
C GLN A 329 -2.73 -1.19 9.97
N ASN A 330 -3.24 -0.87 11.16
CA ASN A 330 -4.54 -1.29 11.65
C ASN A 330 -5.47 -0.09 11.88
N ASN A 331 -5.91 0.49 10.81
CA ASN A 331 -6.92 1.54 10.78
C ASN A 331 -7.54 1.64 9.39
N LEU A 332 -8.85 1.50 9.30
CA LEU A 332 -9.63 1.79 8.10
C LEU A 332 -10.51 3.01 8.39
N LEU A 333 -10.06 4.19 7.96
CA LEU A 333 -10.80 5.46 8.00
C LEU A 333 -11.41 5.82 9.38
N GLY A 334 -10.81 5.37 10.48
CA GLY A 334 -11.34 5.60 11.82
C GLY A 334 -12.67 4.91 12.12
N LEU A 335 -13.08 3.94 11.30
CA LEU A 335 -14.38 3.24 11.44
C LEU A 335 -14.42 2.38 12.71
N PRO A 336 -15.57 2.30 13.41
CA PRO A 336 -15.71 1.44 14.57
C PRO A 336 -15.31 -0.01 14.29
N ASP A 337 -14.63 -0.64 15.26
CA ASP A 337 -14.09 -2.01 15.19
C ASP A 337 -12.98 -2.22 14.12
N MET A 338 -12.66 -1.19 13.33
CA MET A 338 -11.62 -1.20 12.30
C MET A 338 -10.61 -0.05 12.46
N ASN A 339 -10.38 0.43 13.69
CA ASN A 339 -9.53 1.57 13.99
C ASN A 339 -8.66 1.33 15.23
N ASP A 340 -8.03 0.16 15.32
CA ASP A 340 -7.16 -0.16 16.46
C ASP A 340 -6.04 0.86 16.66
N GLY A 341 -5.47 1.40 15.58
CA GLY A 341 -4.45 2.46 15.61
C GLY A 341 -3.03 1.96 15.86
N SER A 342 -2.83 0.65 15.90
CA SER A 342 -1.50 0.02 16.01
C SER A 342 -0.94 -0.38 14.65
N ILE A 343 0.33 -0.84 14.64
CA ILE A 343 0.95 -1.52 13.52
C ILE A 343 1.39 -2.91 14.00
N THR A 344 0.86 -3.97 13.39
CA THR A 344 1.23 -5.35 13.71
C THR A 344 2.49 -5.74 12.95
N VAL A 345 3.50 -6.25 13.67
CA VAL A 345 4.74 -6.78 13.08
C VAL A 345 4.62 -8.29 12.92
N ILE A 346 4.81 -8.79 11.71
CA ILE A 346 4.68 -10.22 11.37
C ILE A 346 6.03 -10.75 10.89
N ASP A 347 6.47 -11.88 11.45
CA ASP A 347 7.58 -12.67 10.89
C ASP A 347 7.01 -13.57 9.78
N MET A 348 7.34 -13.27 8.53
CA MET A 348 6.81 -13.96 7.36
C MET A 348 7.35 -15.38 7.20
N LYS A 349 8.49 -15.68 7.79
CA LYS A 349 9.07 -17.03 7.77
C LYS A 349 8.30 -17.98 8.70
N THR A 350 7.92 -17.50 9.87
CA THR A 350 7.20 -18.31 10.87
C THR A 350 5.68 -18.16 10.78
N GLN A 351 5.21 -17.20 9.97
CA GLN A 351 3.78 -16.82 9.83
C GLN A 351 3.15 -16.52 11.19
N LYS A 352 3.82 -15.65 11.97
CA LYS A 352 3.35 -15.25 13.31
C LYS A 352 3.51 -13.75 13.52
N ALA A 353 2.51 -13.17 14.17
CA ALA A 353 2.65 -11.85 14.75
C ALA A 353 3.69 -11.89 15.88
N LEU A 354 4.65 -10.98 15.85
CA LEU A 354 5.73 -10.85 16.83
C LEU A 354 5.41 -9.81 17.88
N ASN A 355 5.10 -8.61 17.43
CA ASN A 355 4.94 -7.41 18.24
C ASN A 355 3.83 -6.51 17.68
N SER A 356 3.42 -5.55 18.49
CA SER A 356 2.61 -4.39 18.10
C SER A 356 3.42 -3.11 18.30
N ILE A 357 3.30 -2.16 17.39
CA ILE A 357 3.78 -0.80 17.55
C ILE A 357 2.58 0.06 17.86
N ASP A 358 2.47 0.52 19.11
CA ASP A 358 1.33 1.29 19.62
C ASP A 358 1.60 2.79 19.72
N THR A 359 2.67 3.27 19.09
CA THR A 359 3.17 4.65 19.20
C THR A 359 2.12 5.70 18.83
N PHE A 360 1.36 5.47 17.75
CA PHE A 360 0.28 6.36 17.32
C PHE A 360 -0.92 6.24 18.26
N LYS A 361 -1.37 5.02 18.50
CA LYS A 361 -2.49 4.70 19.40
C LYS A 361 -2.32 5.32 20.80
N ALA A 362 -1.12 5.23 21.38
CA ALA A 362 -0.80 5.80 22.68
C ALA A 362 -0.88 7.35 22.72
N GLN A 363 -0.82 8.00 21.56
CA GLN A 363 -0.92 9.45 21.40
C GLN A 363 -2.32 9.92 20.93
N GLY A 364 -3.29 9.02 20.79
CA GLY A 364 -4.60 9.31 20.22
C GLY A 364 -4.55 9.64 18.72
N LEU A 365 -3.59 9.04 18.01
CA LEU A 365 -3.39 9.18 16.57
C LEU A 365 -3.75 7.87 15.88
N LEU A 366 -4.13 7.97 14.62
CA LEU A 366 -4.43 6.84 13.73
C LEU A 366 -3.44 6.85 12.56
N PRO A 367 -2.68 5.78 12.33
CA PRO A 367 -1.89 5.62 11.13
C PRO A 367 -2.83 5.35 9.94
N ASN A 368 -2.65 6.03 8.81
CA ASN A 368 -3.48 5.84 7.62
C ASN A 368 -2.83 4.89 6.62
N LEU A 369 -1.50 4.94 6.51
CA LEU A 369 -0.73 4.05 5.65
C LEU A 369 0.67 3.83 6.23
N ILE A 370 1.31 2.75 5.84
CA ILE A 370 2.72 2.46 6.08
C ILE A 370 3.43 2.06 4.79
N VAL A 371 4.58 2.67 4.51
CA VAL A 371 5.54 2.21 3.50
C VAL A 371 6.93 2.18 4.13
N LEU A 372 7.75 1.20 3.78
CA LEU A 372 9.16 1.25 4.20
C LEU A 372 9.92 2.26 3.35
N LEU A 373 10.95 2.89 3.91
CA LEU A 373 11.86 3.69 3.10
C LEU A 373 12.49 2.83 1.98
N PRO A 374 12.85 3.41 0.83
CA PRO A 374 13.25 2.65 -0.37
C PRO A 374 14.38 1.65 -0.17
N GLU A 375 15.27 1.87 0.81
CA GLU A 375 16.34 0.93 1.15
C GLU A 375 15.81 -0.41 1.64
N TRP A 376 14.63 -0.42 2.25
CA TRP A 376 14.02 -1.56 2.92
C TRP A 376 12.79 -2.11 2.24
N ASN A 377 12.17 -1.31 1.35
CA ASN A 377 10.91 -1.65 0.74
C ASN A 377 11.06 -2.80 -0.27
N ASP A 378 10.14 -3.75 -0.22
CA ASP A 378 9.87 -4.64 -1.34
C ASP A 378 9.08 -3.83 -2.38
N PRO A 379 9.55 -3.74 -3.65
CA PRO A 379 8.86 -2.97 -4.68
C PRO A 379 7.49 -3.55 -5.08
N ALA A 380 7.08 -4.69 -4.54
CA ALA A 380 5.79 -5.28 -4.81
C ALA A 380 4.70 -4.56 -4.00
N GLY A 381 3.72 -4.05 -4.70
CA GLY A 381 2.60 -3.28 -4.11
C GLY A 381 2.72 -1.78 -4.37
N HIS A 382 1.99 -0.99 -3.63
CA HIS A 382 1.91 0.48 -3.75
C HIS A 382 3.24 1.19 -3.83
#